data_7868f46c5aa6553051b6254a69d5823c
#
_entry.id   7868f46c5aa6553051b6254a69d5823c
#
_cell.length_a   1.000
_cell.length_b   1.000
_cell.length_c   1.000
_cell.angle_alpha   90.00
_cell.angle_beta   90.00
_cell.angle_gamma   90.00
#
_symmetry.space_group_name_H-M   'P 1'
#
loop_
_entity.id
_entity.type
_entity.pdbx_description
1 polymer ?
#
loop_
_entity_poly.entity_id
_entity_poly.type
_entity_poly.pdbx_seq_one_letter_code
_entity_poly.pdbx_strand_id
1 'polypeptide(L)'
;FGWYLCEMARKLQNGAEIRHVIHEFERQMNCMEIVLGPYSLKQMKKSGRISAAAAVMGELMGIRPIITLIDGKTKVEAKVRGDDKVVPAMVDLCQKRAGDVEDFEYMIGHTNIPQAEDLEKACRKAFGKPPLAVFELGGVVSANTGPDTVALVYTGHPRG
;
A
#
# COMPACT_ATOMS: atom_id res chain seq x y z
N PHE A 1 -7.91 2.04 6.08
CA PHE A 1 -9.17 2.63 6.60
C PHE A 1 -9.35 2.33 8.10
N GLY A 2 -9.29 1.05 8.52
CA GLY A 2 -9.55 0.65 9.91
C GLY A 2 -8.67 1.35 10.95
N TRP A 3 -7.39 1.55 10.66
CA TRP A 3 -6.50 2.26 11.58
C TRP A 3 -6.97 3.69 11.85
N TYR A 4 -7.37 4.43 10.81
CA TYR A 4 -7.88 5.79 10.99
C TYR A 4 -9.15 5.85 11.82
N LEU A 5 -10.05 4.87 11.68
CA LEU A 5 -11.24 4.77 12.52
C LEU A 5 -10.87 4.57 13.99
N CYS A 6 -9.86 3.74 14.27
CA CYS A 6 -9.37 3.54 15.63
C CYS A 6 -8.75 4.83 16.21
N GLU A 7 -7.98 5.58 15.41
CA GLU A 7 -7.42 6.85 15.84
C GLU A 7 -8.49 7.92 16.10
N MET A 8 -9.48 8.01 15.21
CA MET A 8 -10.63 8.89 15.43
C MET A 8 -11.36 8.56 16.74
N ALA A 9 -11.64 7.27 16.96
CA ALA A 9 -12.30 6.81 18.19
C ALA A 9 -11.47 7.17 19.43
N ARG A 10 -10.15 6.96 19.41
CA ARG A 10 -9.25 7.31 20.51
C ARG A 10 -9.24 8.81 20.79
N LYS A 11 -9.18 9.65 19.76
CA LYS A 11 -9.24 11.12 19.92
C LYS A 11 -10.57 11.57 20.56
N LEU A 12 -11.69 11.02 20.09
CA LEU A 12 -13.00 11.31 20.66
C LEU A 12 -13.12 10.86 22.12
N GLN A 13 -12.61 9.68 22.46
CA GLN A 13 -12.56 9.19 23.86
C GLN A 13 -11.71 10.09 24.76
N ASN A 14 -10.67 10.71 24.21
CA ASN A 14 -9.82 11.67 24.92
C ASN A 14 -10.39 13.12 24.93
N GLY A 15 -11.64 13.29 24.51
CA GLY A 15 -12.36 14.58 24.60
C GLY A 15 -12.12 15.54 23.44
N ALA A 16 -11.54 15.08 22.32
CA ALA A 16 -11.42 15.91 21.13
C ALA A 16 -12.82 16.21 20.54
N GLU A 17 -12.99 17.42 20.00
CA GLU A 17 -14.24 17.83 19.37
C GLU A 17 -14.43 17.08 18.05
N ILE A 18 -15.63 16.52 17.84
CA ILE A 18 -15.94 15.65 16.70
C ILE A 18 -15.71 16.32 15.34
N ARG A 19 -16.04 17.60 15.20
CA ARG A 19 -15.83 18.34 13.94
C ARG A 19 -14.37 18.47 13.60
N HIS A 20 -13.53 18.70 14.60
CA HIS A 20 -12.08 18.77 14.44
C HIS A 20 -11.50 17.42 13.99
N VAL A 21 -11.95 16.33 14.63
CA VAL A 21 -11.52 14.97 14.28
C VAL A 21 -11.93 14.59 12.86
N ILE A 22 -13.14 14.93 12.43
CA ILE A 22 -13.61 14.68 11.06
C ILE A 22 -12.76 15.45 10.04
N HIS A 23 -12.55 16.75 10.26
CA HIS A 23 -11.76 17.56 9.33
C HIS A 23 -10.30 17.09 9.21
N GLU A 24 -9.69 16.70 10.32
CA GLU A 24 -8.35 16.11 10.33
C GLU A 24 -8.30 14.80 9.53
N PHE A 25 -9.31 13.94 9.72
CA PHE A 25 -9.43 12.69 9.00
C PHE A 25 -9.61 12.89 7.48
N GLU A 26 -10.47 13.81 7.05
CA GLU A 26 -10.66 14.14 5.64
C GLU A 26 -9.36 14.62 5.00
N ARG A 27 -8.59 15.45 5.71
CA ARG A 27 -7.27 15.90 5.25
C ARG A 27 -6.29 14.74 5.12
N GLN A 28 -6.22 13.87 6.13
CA GLN A 28 -5.32 12.70 6.13
C GLN A 28 -5.68 11.71 5.03
N MET A 29 -6.97 11.49 4.75
CA MET A 29 -7.39 10.60 3.66
C MET A 29 -6.89 11.07 2.28
N ASN A 30 -6.81 12.38 2.06
CA ASN A 30 -6.28 12.93 0.82
C ASN A 30 -4.76 12.76 0.67
N CYS A 31 -4.06 12.47 1.76
CA CYS A 31 -2.62 12.20 1.75
C CYS A 31 -2.28 10.71 1.66
N MET A 32 -3.29 9.82 1.71
CA MET A 32 -3.03 8.38 1.72
C MET A 32 -2.62 7.85 0.35
N GLU A 33 -1.50 7.17 0.34
CA GLU A 33 -0.96 6.47 -0.82
C GLU A 33 -0.91 4.96 -0.56
N ILE A 34 -0.98 4.17 -1.61
CA ILE A 34 -0.81 2.72 -1.54
C ILE A 34 0.07 2.22 -2.68
N VAL A 35 0.99 1.32 -2.34
CA VAL A 35 1.81 0.56 -3.28
C VAL A 35 1.55 -0.91 -3.06
N LEU A 36 1.20 -1.63 -4.11
CA LEU A 36 0.96 -3.07 -4.11
C LEU A 36 2.08 -3.79 -4.87
N GLY A 37 2.58 -4.86 -4.27
CA GLY A 37 3.54 -5.79 -4.86
C GLY A 37 2.92 -7.18 -5.00
N PRO A 38 2.11 -7.45 -6.04
CA PRO A 38 1.58 -8.79 -6.30
C PRO A 38 2.66 -9.68 -6.92
N TYR A 39 2.84 -10.88 -6.36
CA TYR A 39 3.73 -11.92 -6.89
C TYR A 39 3.05 -12.79 -7.95
N SER A 40 1.71 -12.64 -8.09
CA SER A 40 0.92 -13.29 -9.14
C SER A 40 -0.16 -12.34 -9.65
N LEU A 41 -0.33 -12.25 -10.97
CA LEU A 41 -1.35 -11.40 -11.60
C LEU A 41 -2.63 -12.15 -11.98
N LYS A 42 -2.68 -13.45 -11.74
CA LYS A 42 -3.81 -14.31 -12.17
C LYS A 42 -5.15 -13.79 -11.66
N GLN A 43 -5.20 -13.41 -10.38
CA GLN A 43 -6.44 -12.96 -9.76
C GLN A 43 -6.80 -11.53 -10.18
N MET A 44 -5.85 -10.63 -10.27
CA MET A 44 -6.07 -9.26 -10.75
C MET A 44 -6.59 -9.23 -12.19
N LYS A 45 -6.08 -10.14 -13.04
CA LYS A 45 -6.59 -10.35 -14.40
C LYS A 45 -8.06 -10.79 -14.39
N LYS A 46 -8.40 -11.81 -13.58
CA LYS A 46 -9.77 -12.34 -13.47
C LYS A 46 -10.75 -11.30 -12.95
N SER A 47 -10.34 -10.49 -11.99
CA SER A 47 -11.18 -9.47 -11.37
C SER A 47 -11.26 -8.16 -12.18
N GLY A 48 -10.53 -8.07 -13.30
CA GLY A 48 -10.51 -6.87 -14.16
C GLY A 48 -9.83 -5.65 -13.53
N ARG A 49 -8.98 -5.84 -12.52
CA ARG A 49 -8.23 -4.75 -11.84
C ARG A 49 -6.91 -4.45 -12.51
N ILE A 50 -6.55 -5.19 -13.54
CA ILE A 50 -5.38 -4.92 -14.37
C ILE A 50 -5.80 -4.96 -15.84
N SER A 51 -5.27 -4.04 -16.65
CA SER A 51 -5.56 -4.03 -18.07
C SER A 51 -5.00 -5.28 -18.78
N ALA A 52 -5.59 -5.68 -19.88
CA ALA A 52 -5.13 -6.82 -20.68
C ALA A 52 -3.64 -6.68 -21.08
N ALA A 53 -3.20 -5.47 -21.41
CA ALA A 53 -1.81 -5.19 -21.75
C ALA A 53 -0.85 -5.40 -20.56
N ALA A 54 -1.26 -5.01 -19.36
CA ALA A 54 -0.48 -5.25 -18.14
C ALA A 54 -0.50 -6.74 -17.73
N ALA A 55 -1.57 -7.47 -18.05
CA ALA A 55 -1.69 -8.89 -17.79
C ALA A 55 -0.77 -9.75 -18.66
N VAL A 56 -0.58 -9.39 -19.93
CA VAL A 56 0.35 -10.07 -20.84
C VAL A 56 1.80 -10.00 -20.34
N MET A 57 2.17 -8.92 -19.65
CA MET A 57 3.51 -8.76 -19.09
C MET A 57 3.77 -9.65 -17.86
N GLY A 58 2.74 -10.01 -17.11
CA GLY A 58 2.87 -10.92 -15.97
C GLY A 58 3.11 -12.38 -16.36
N GLU A 59 2.76 -12.75 -17.59
CA GLU A 59 3.03 -14.07 -18.15
C GLU A 59 4.46 -14.19 -18.72
N LEU A 60 5.13 -13.06 -18.99
CA LEU A 60 6.54 -13.05 -19.35
C LEU A 60 7.37 -13.37 -18.11
N MET A 61 8.06 -14.49 -18.16
CA MET A 61 8.82 -15.13 -17.07
C MET A 61 9.47 -14.14 -16.09
N GLY A 62 8.94 -14.11 -14.86
CA GLY A 62 9.56 -13.43 -13.73
C GLY A 62 9.38 -11.91 -13.67
N ILE A 63 8.48 -11.30 -14.48
CA ILE A 63 8.17 -9.87 -14.34
C ILE A 63 7.08 -9.66 -13.28
N ARG A 64 7.37 -8.78 -12.33
CA ARG A 64 6.47 -8.37 -11.25
C ARG A 64 6.16 -6.89 -11.37
N PRO A 65 4.88 -6.49 -11.46
CA PRO A 65 4.49 -5.08 -11.47
C PRO A 65 4.48 -4.52 -10.05
N ILE A 66 4.83 -3.26 -9.94
CA ILE A 66 4.56 -2.43 -8.77
C ILE A 66 3.37 -1.54 -9.12
N ILE A 67 2.32 -1.64 -8.34
CA ILE A 67 1.01 -1.07 -8.65
C ILE A 67 0.62 -0.04 -7.60
N THR A 68 0.04 1.07 -8.03
CA THR A 68 -0.55 2.08 -7.16
C THR A 68 -2.04 2.26 -7.48
N LEU A 69 -2.76 2.94 -6.60
CA LEU A 69 -4.12 3.41 -6.86
C LEU A 69 -4.11 4.92 -7.05
N ILE A 70 -4.59 5.37 -8.20
CA ILE A 70 -4.78 6.79 -8.52
C ILE A 70 -6.24 6.95 -8.95
N ASP A 71 -6.98 7.82 -8.27
CA ASP A 71 -8.41 8.08 -8.52
C ASP A 71 -9.24 6.79 -8.56
N GLY A 72 -8.97 5.88 -7.61
CA GLY A 72 -9.67 4.60 -7.50
C GLY A 72 -9.31 3.57 -8.58
N LYS A 73 -8.35 3.86 -9.45
CA LYS A 73 -7.89 2.96 -10.52
C LYS A 73 -6.49 2.44 -10.23
N THR A 74 -6.27 1.18 -10.56
CA THR A 74 -4.92 0.58 -10.50
C THR A 74 -4.05 1.11 -11.64
N LYS A 75 -2.82 1.52 -11.30
CA LYS A 75 -1.80 1.96 -12.26
C LYS A 75 -0.51 1.19 -12.02
N VAL A 76 0.09 0.66 -13.09
CA VAL A 76 1.43 0.06 -13.03
C VAL A 76 2.47 1.18 -13.09
N GLU A 77 3.20 1.37 -12.00
CA GLU A 77 4.23 2.42 -11.88
C GLU A 77 5.62 1.90 -12.24
N ALA A 78 5.90 0.65 -11.90
CA ALA A 78 7.17 0.03 -12.23
C ALA A 78 6.98 -1.45 -12.54
N LYS A 79 7.99 -2.04 -13.17
CA LYS A 79 8.08 -3.46 -13.47
C LYS A 79 9.49 -3.91 -13.12
N VAL A 80 9.56 -4.95 -12.30
CA VAL A 80 10.84 -5.54 -11.89
C VAL A 80 10.92 -6.99 -12.35
N ARG A 81 12.12 -7.50 -12.51
CA ARG A 81 12.34 -8.90 -12.85
C ARG A 81 12.90 -9.64 -11.65
N GLY A 82 12.19 -10.69 -11.23
CA GLY A 82 12.52 -11.47 -10.04
C GLY A 82 11.72 -11.03 -8.81
N ASP A 83 11.41 -11.99 -7.96
CA ASP A 83 10.64 -11.78 -6.74
C ASP A 83 11.43 -10.95 -5.70
N ASP A 84 12.75 -11.11 -5.68
CA ASP A 84 13.69 -10.38 -4.84
C ASP A 84 13.72 -8.86 -5.10
N LYS A 85 13.24 -8.41 -6.23
CA LYS A 85 13.21 -7.00 -6.61
C LYS A 85 11.91 -6.27 -6.25
N VAL A 86 10.87 -7.01 -5.85
CA VAL A 86 9.56 -6.42 -5.53
C VAL A 86 9.66 -5.49 -4.33
N VAL A 87 10.14 -6.00 -3.20
CA VAL A 87 10.26 -5.24 -1.96
C VAL A 87 11.15 -3.99 -2.12
N PRO A 88 12.37 -4.08 -2.65
CA PRO A 88 13.20 -2.88 -2.90
C PRO A 88 12.48 -1.83 -3.76
N ALA A 89 11.83 -2.24 -4.84
CA ALA A 89 11.13 -1.31 -5.73
C ALA A 89 9.91 -0.64 -5.07
N MET A 90 9.21 -1.35 -4.19
CA MET A 90 8.10 -0.76 -3.42
C MET A 90 8.60 0.32 -2.46
N VAL A 91 9.69 0.03 -1.74
CA VAL A 91 10.30 0.98 -0.80
C VAL A 91 10.85 2.20 -1.53
N ASP A 92 11.57 2.01 -2.63
CA ASP A 92 12.10 3.09 -3.47
C ASP A 92 10.98 3.99 -4.00
N LEU A 93 9.88 3.40 -4.47
CA LEU A 93 8.73 4.15 -4.97
C LEU A 93 8.08 4.96 -3.85
N CYS A 94 7.92 4.36 -2.67
CA CYS A 94 7.40 5.04 -1.49
C CYS A 94 8.29 6.24 -1.10
N GLN A 95 9.60 6.06 -0.98
CA GLN A 95 10.53 7.13 -0.66
C GLN A 95 10.48 8.29 -1.66
N LYS A 96 10.39 7.98 -2.96
CA LYS A 96 10.28 8.98 -4.02
C LYS A 96 8.98 9.78 -3.96
N ARG A 97 7.87 9.14 -3.57
CA ARG A 97 6.55 9.77 -3.51
C ARG A 97 6.28 10.48 -2.20
N ALA A 98 6.71 9.92 -1.09
CA ALA A 98 6.58 10.54 0.21
C ALA A 98 7.51 11.76 0.34
N GLY A 99 8.70 11.71 -0.26
CA GLY A 99 9.64 12.83 -0.24
C GLY A 99 9.98 13.29 1.17
N ASP A 100 9.67 14.54 1.46
CA ASP A 100 9.94 15.26 2.70
C ASP A 100 8.69 15.46 3.58
N VAL A 101 7.71 14.55 3.49
CA VAL A 101 6.50 14.60 4.34
C VAL A 101 6.91 14.52 5.82
N GLU A 102 6.65 15.60 6.58
CA GLU A 102 7.07 15.72 8.00
C GLU A 102 6.44 14.65 8.88
N ASP A 103 5.14 14.40 8.72
CA ASP A 103 4.38 13.42 9.49
C ASP A 103 4.26 12.09 8.73
N PHE A 104 5.37 11.63 8.11
CA PHE A 104 5.37 10.37 7.39
C PHE A 104 5.02 9.21 8.31
N GLU A 105 4.00 8.46 7.96
CA GLU A 105 3.57 7.24 8.63
C GLU A 105 3.29 6.15 7.61
N TYR A 106 3.48 4.89 7.99
CA TYR A 106 3.23 3.78 7.10
C TYR A 106 2.69 2.54 7.80
N MET A 107 2.03 1.70 7.03
CA MET A 107 1.49 0.40 7.43
C MET A 107 1.83 -0.63 6.37
N ILE A 108 1.87 -1.90 6.77
CA ILE A 108 2.11 -3.04 5.88
C ILE A 108 0.89 -3.93 5.87
N GLY A 109 0.38 -4.19 4.67
CA GLY A 109 -0.66 -5.18 4.42
C GLY A 109 -0.09 -6.42 3.71
N HIS A 110 -0.63 -7.60 3.97
CA HIS A 110 -0.20 -8.84 3.32
C HIS A 110 -1.33 -9.86 3.22
N THR A 111 -1.14 -10.86 2.38
CA THR A 111 -2.03 -12.01 2.25
C THR A 111 -1.43 -13.26 2.90
N ASN A 112 -0.79 -13.09 4.07
CA ASN A 112 -0.15 -14.14 4.86
C ASN A 112 0.99 -14.85 4.09
N ILE A 113 1.92 -14.07 3.54
CA ILE A 113 3.08 -14.55 2.78
C ILE A 113 4.40 -14.13 3.43
N PRO A 114 5.48 -14.91 3.30
CA PRO A 114 6.79 -14.64 3.94
C PRO A 114 7.39 -13.28 3.56
N GLN A 115 7.13 -12.80 2.35
CA GLN A 115 7.62 -11.51 1.86
C GLN A 115 7.10 -10.29 2.66
N ALA A 116 6.10 -10.48 3.50
CA ALA A 116 5.65 -9.44 4.43
C ALA A 116 6.74 -9.07 5.45
N GLU A 117 7.47 -10.06 5.97
CA GLU A 117 8.61 -9.82 6.88
C GLU A 117 9.76 -9.09 6.16
N ASP A 118 10.03 -9.45 4.91
CA ASP A 118 11.07 -8.79 4.12
C ASP A 118 10.72 -7.33 3.86
N LEU A 119 9.43 -7.05 3.54
CA LEU A 119 8.94 -5.68 3.38
C LEU A 119 9.06 -4.90 4.70
N GLU A 120 8.68 -5.48 5.83
CA GLU A 120 8.81 -4.82 7.12
C GLU A 120 10.26 -4.49 7.46
N LYS A 121 11.18 -5.44 7.29
CA LYS A 121 12.62 -5.23 7.52
C LYS A 121 13.16 -4.11 6.61
N ALA A 122 12.80 -4.12 5.34
CA ALA A 122 13.24 -3.12 4.37
C ALA A 122 12.69 -1.72 4.72
N CYS A 123 11.40 -1.61 5.07
CA CYS A 123 10.79 -0.36 5.49
C CYS A 123 11.40 0.19 6.78
N ARG A 124 11.60 -0.64 7.81
CA ARG A 124 12.28 -0.23 9.05
C ARG A 124 13.67 0.34 8.79
N LYS A 125 14.42 -0.30 7.89
CA LYS A 125 15.76 0.17 7.49
C LYS A 125 15.69 1.49 6.72
N ALA A 126 14.75 1.61 5.79
CA ALA A 126 14.63 2.77 4.91
C ALA A 126 14.06 4.02 5.61
N PHE A 127 13.11 3.83 6.53
CA PHE A 127 12.37 4.92 7.18
C PHE A 127 12.80 5.19 8.62
N GLY A 128 13.68 4.34 9.20
CA GLY A 128 14.22 4.52 10.55
C GLY A 128 13.20 4.32 11.69
N LYS A 129 12.00 3.83 11.39
CA LYS A 129 10.91 3.61 12.36
C LYS A 129 10.07 2.37 12.04
N PRO A 130 9.35 1.81 13.03
CA PRO A 130 8.44 0.70 12.78
C PRO A 130 7.18 1.15 12.03
N PRO A 131 6.48 0.22 11.36
CA PRO A 131 5.15 0.49 10.84
C PRO A 131 4.16 0.75 11.97
N LEU A 132 3.12 1.56 11.71
CA LEU A 132 2.00 1.75 12.65
C LEU A 132 1.25 0.43 12.89
N ALA A 133 1.13 -0.38 11.86
CA ALA A 133 0.51 -1.69 11.93
C ALA A 133 1.02 -2.59 10.79
N VAL A 134 1.02 -3.89 11.07
CA VAL A 134 1.11 -4.97 10.07
C VAL A 134 -0.21 -5.74 10.15
N PHE A 135 -0.88 -5.94 9.02
CA PHE A 135 -2.23 -6.51 9.00
C PHE A 135 -2.48 -7.40 7.78
N GLU A 136 -3.37 -8.34 7.92
CA GLU A 136 -3.86 -9.13 6.80
C GLU A 136 -4.82 -8.30 5.93
N LEU A 137 -4.63 -8.37 4.62
CA LEU A 137 -5.51 -7.72 3.66
C LEU A 137 -6.90 -8.34 3.72
N GLY A 138 -7.91 -7.51 3.89
CA GLY A 138 -9.30 -7.97 3.96
C GLY A 138 -9.77 -8.71 2.71
N GLY A 139 -10.77 -9.60 2.85
CA GLY A 139 -11.23 -10.51 1.82
C GLY A 139 -11.59 -9.83 0.49
N VAL A 140 -12.14 -8.62 0.51
CA VAL A 140 -12.45 -7.86 -0.71
C VAL A 140 -11.19 -7.50 -1.50
N VAL A 141 -10.14 -7.04 -0.81
CA VAL A 141 -8.85 -6.71 -1.46
C VAL A 141 -8.21 -7.99 -1.97
N SER A 142 -8.09 -9.02 -1.12
CA SER A 142 -7.44 -10.29 -1.46
C SER A 142 -8.16 -11.04 -2.61
N ALA A 143 -9.49 -10.94 -2.69
CA ALA A 143 -10.26 -11.50 -3.80
C ALA A 143 -9.93 -10.83 -5.15
N ASN A 144 -9.46 -9.58 -5.13
CA ASN A 144 -9.05 -8.86 -6.33
C ASN A 144 -7.56 -8.96 -6.64
N THR A 145 -6.71 -8.91 -5.62
CA THR A 145 -5.24 -8.92 -5.78
C THR A 145 -4.66 -10.34 -5.86
N GLY A 146 -5.33 -11.30 -5.24
CA GLY A 146 -4.85 -12.68 -5.11
C GLY A 146 -4.13 -12.95 -3.78
N PRO A 147 -3.75 -14.23 -3.56
CA PRO A 147 -3.18 -14.68 -2.29
C PRO A 147 -1.71 -14.30 -2.11
N ASP A 148 -1.03 -13.83 -3.16
CA ASP A 148 0.42 -13.60 -3.15
C ASP A 148 0.70 -12.09 -3.27
N THR A 149 0.25 -11.29 -2.30
CA THR A 149 0.34 -9.83 -2.37
C THR A 149 0.84 -9.23 -1.07
N VAL A 150 1.77 -8.28 -1.17
CA VAL A 150 2.14 -7.34 -0.11
C VAL A 150 1.70 -5.93 -0.50
N ALA A 151 1.42 -5.12 0.51
CA ALA A 151 1.00 -3.74 0.36
C ALA A 151 1.79 -2.84 1.30
N LEU A 152 2.17 -1.67 0.83
CA LEU A 152 2.71 -0.58 1.62
C LEU A 152 1.74 0.59 1.52
N VAL A 153 1.15 0.97 2.65
CA VAL A 153 0.22 2.10 2.78
C VAL A 153 0.94 3.18 3.58
N TYR A 154 0.93 4.41 3.10
CA TYR A 154 1.70 5.47 3.75
C TYR A 154 1.07 6.84 3.54
N THR A 155 1.49 7.81 4.37
CA THR A 155 1.14 9.22 4.19
C THR A 155 2.09 9.83 3.15
N GLY A 156 1.50 10.40 2.11
CA GLY A 156 2.19 11.14 1.06
C GLY A 156 1.77 12.62 1.06
N HIS A 157 2.04 13.31 -0.03
CA HIS A 157 1.55 14.66 -0.23
C HIS A 157 0.04 14.69 -0.49
N PRO A 158 -0.65 15.77 -0.10
CA PRO A 158 -2.07 15.93 -0.43
C PRO A 158 -2.29 15.81 -1.94
N ARG A 159 -3.29 15.03 -2.30
CA ARG A 159 -3.77 14.99 -3.68
C ARG A 159 -4.54 16.27 -3.97
N GLY A 160 -4.13 17.00 -5.01
CA GLY A 160 -4.79 18.22 -5.49
C GLY A 160 -6.14 17.95 -6.14
#